data_cfee377ac95b79e3fcb42e02582ac4a4
#
_entry.id   cfee377ac95b79e3fcb42e02582ac4a4
#
_cell.length_a   1.000
_cell.length_b   1.000
_cell.length_c   1.000
_cell.angle_alpha   90.00
_cell.angle_beta   90.00
_cell.angle_gamma   90.00
#
_symmetry.space_group_name_H-M   'P 1'
#
loop_
_entity.id
_entity.type
_entity.pdbx_description
1 polymer ?
#
loop_
_entity_poly.entity_id
_entity_poly.type
_entity_poly.pdbx_seq_one_letter_code
_entity_poly.pdbx_strand_id
1 'polypeptide(L)'
;MRDGHKKVYKSFSDIISGKEGRFRETLLGKRVDYSGRSVIVVGPLLSLHRCGLPPEIAIELFQTFLIRGLIRNHIASNIGVAKSQIREKEPIIWEILHEVMRGHPVLLNRAPTLHRLGIQAFQPILVEGRAICLHPLVCKGFNADFDGDQMAVHVPLSLEAQAEAHLLMFSTTNLLSPTIGDPISVPTQDMLIGLYVLTSGNRRGICANRYNWFNCRNSQNEKMSNNNFKNLKYMKKKEPCFCNSYDAIGAYRQKRINLDSPFWLRWQIHQCIMSSREVPIEVHYESFGTYYEIYEDYLVIRSIKKEIRCIYIRTTIGHISFYREIEEAIQGFSRADSSYSI
;
A
#
# COMPACT_ATOMS: atom_id res chain seq x y z
N MET A 1 48.73 -36.36 -4.92
CA MET A 1 48.27 -37.61 -4.29
C MET A 1 46.77 -37.76 -4.47
N ARG A 2 46.31 -38.97 -4.70
CA ARG A 2 44.86 -39.30 -4.80
C ARG A 2 44.55 -40.45 -3.85
N ASP A 3 43.36 -40.39 -3.25
CA ASP A 3 42.83 -41.47 -2.40
C ASP A 3 42.45 -42.68 -3.27
N GLY A 4 42.24 -43.87 -2.65
CA GLY A 4 41.76 -45.08 -3.28
C GLY A 4 40.49 -44.90 -4.11
N HIS A 5 39.67 -43.93 -3.81
CA HIS A 5 38.48 -43.49 -4.55
C HIS A 5 38.75 -42.41 -5.61
N LYS A 6 40.04 -42.21 -6.03
CA LYS A 6 40.48 -41.21 -7.03
C LYS A 6 40.28 -39.74 -6.63
N LYS A 7 39.91 -39.46 -5.38
CA LYS A 7 39.71 -38.10 -4.89
C LYS A 7 41.10 -37.46 -4.60
N VAL A 8 41.28 -36.22 -5.04
CA VAL A 8 42.52 -35.47 -4.82
C VAL A 8 42.58 -35.02 -3.36
N TYR A 9 43.70 -35.32 -2.68
CA TYR A 9 43.94 -34.76 -1.35
C TYR A 9 44.14 -33.24 -1.44
N LYS A 10 43.43 -32.49 -0.62
CA LYS A 10 43.61 -31.05 -0.50
C LYS A 10 44.94 -30.74 0.23
N SER A 11 45.72 -29.83 -0.32
CA SER A 11 46.91 -29.31 0.36
C SER A 11 46.48 -28.37 1.51
N PHE A 12 47.41 -28.03 2.39
CA PHE A 12 47.15 -27.09 3.47
C PHE A 12 46.71 -25.70 2.92
N SER A 13 47.32 -25.29 1.81
CA SER A 13 46.95 -24.09 1.09
C SER A 13 45.50 -24.12 0.58
N ASP A 14 45.04 -25.24 0.03
CA ASP A 14 43.68 -25.43 -0.46
C ASP A 14 42.64 -25.43 0.67
N ILE A 15 43.03 -25.80 1.89
CA ILE A 15 42.14 -25.76 3.06
C ILE A 15 41.93 -24.32 3.55
N ILE A 16 42.93 -23.45 3.36
CA ILE A 16 42.90 -22.08 3.85
C ILE A 16 42.35 -21.11 2.79
N SER A 17 42.84 -21.22 1.55
CA SER A 17 42.55 -20.32 0.44
C SER A 17 41.46 -20.88 -0.47
N GLY A 18 40.92 -20.02 -1.36
CA GLY A 18 39.93 -20.40 -2.34
C GLY A 18 38.48 -20.30 -1.85
N LYS A 19 37.52 -20.67 -2.72
CA LYS A 19 36.07 -20.56 -2.45
C LYS A 19 35.60 -21.49 -1.32
N GLU A 20 36.22 -22.69 -1.23
CA GLU A 20 35.95 -23.70 -0.21
C GLU A 20 36.93 -23.62 0.95
N GLY A 21 37.80 -22.60 0.98
CA GLY A 21 38.79 -22.41 2.04
C GLY A 21 38.15 -21.82 3.29
N ARG A 22 38.81 -22.08 4.43
CA ARG A 22 38.29 -21.70 5.76
C ARG A 22 38.00 -20.22 5.91
N PHE A 23 38.80 -19.36 5.27
CA PHE A 23 38.54 -17.91 5.33
C PHE A 23 37.19 -17.52 4.72
N ARG A 24 36.88 -18.00 3.51
CA ARG A 24 35.66 -17.62 2.81
C ARG A 24 34.43 -18.39 3.31
N GLU A 25 34.59 -19.67 3.64
CA GLU A 25 33.45 -20.52 3.96
C GLU A 25 32.99 -20.39 5.44
N THR A 26 33.95 -20.22 6.39
CA THR A 26 33.61 -20.30 7.81
C THR A 26 34.02 -19.12 8.68
N LEU A 27 34.93 -18.25 8.23
CA LEU A 27 35.36 -17.08 8.99
C LEU A 27 34.65 -15.80 8.56
N LEU A 28 34.55 -15.54 7.26
CA LEU A 28 33.84 -14.36 6.75
C LEU A 28 32.33 -14.49 6.81
N GLY A 29 31.80 -15.71 6.84
CA GLY A 29 30.38 -15.99 7.01
C GLY A 29 30.18 -17.31 7.71
N LYS A 30 29.09 -17.44 8.46
CA LYS A 30 28.72 -18.68 9.17
C LYS A 30 27.25 -18.99 8.92
N ARG A 31 26.89 -20.26 9.02
CA ARG A 31 25.49 -20.65 9.11
C ARG A 31 24.96 -20.20 10.46
N VAL A 32 23.80 -19.57 10.45
CA VAL A 32 23.18 -19.01 11.64
C VAL A 32 21.93 -19.80 12.01
N ASP A 33 21.72 -20.00 13.32
CA ASP A 33 20.53 -20.60 13.88
C ASP A 33 19.35 -19.61 13.82
N TYR A 34 18.15 -20.04 14.19
CA TYR A 34 16.90 -19.26 14.14
C TYR A 34 16.61 -18.72 12.74
N SER A 35 16.80 -19.57 11.76
CA SER A 35 16.59 -19.28 10.36
C SER A 35 15.69 -20.31 9.72
N GLY A 36 14.83 -19.86 8.83
CA GLY A 36 13.94 -20.68 8.03
C GLY A 36 13.93 -20.24 6.58
N ARG A 37 13.29 -21.00 5.73
CA ARG A 37 13.13 -20.67 4.32
C ARG A 37 11.76 -21.12 3.84
N SER A 38 11.09 -20.28 3.07
CA SER A 38 9.82 -20.62 2.42
C SER A 38 9.65 -19.86 1.11
N VAL A 39 8.67 -20.31 0.34
CA VAL A 39 8.21 -19.62 -0.88
C VAL A 39 7.50 -18.33 -0.50
N ILE A 40 7.60 -17.31 -1.35
CA ILE A 40 6.91 -16.03 -1.18
C ILE A 40 5.65 -15.97 -2.03
N VAL A 41 4.64 -15.30 -1.49
CA VAL A 41 3.38 -14.99 -2.19
C VAL A 41 3.02 -13.52 -1.97
N VAL A 42 2.20 -12.99 -2.87
CA VAL A 42 1.78 -11.60 -2.79
C VAL A 42 0.83 -11.37 -1.62
N GLY A 43 1.07 -10.30 -0.85
CA GLY A 43 0.19 -9.83 0.23
C GLY A 43 -0.14 -8.34 0.04
N PRO A 44 -1.07 -7.96 -0.86
CA PRO A 44 -1.32 -6.55 -1.19
C PRO A 44 -1.98 -5.76 -0.05
N LEU A 45 -2.64 -6.45 0.88
CA LEU A 45 -3.30 -5.84 2.04
C LEU A 45 -2.34 -5.59 3.22
N LEU A 46 -1.10 -6.09 3.14
CA LEU A 46 -0.09 -5.86 4.17
C LEU A 46 0.41 -4.42 4.11
N SER A 47 0.69 -3.83 5.28
CA SER A 47 1.46 -2.58 5.34
C SER A 47 2.90 -2.83 4.91
N LEU A 48 3.58 -1.82 4.37
CA LEU A 48 4.97 -1.91 3.88
C LEU A 48 5.96 -2.48 4.91
N HIS A 49 5.73 -2.20 6.20
CA HIS A 49 6.58 -2.65 7.28
C HIS A 49 6.23 -4.05 7.81
N ARG A 50 5.19 -4.70 7.28
CA ARG A 50 4.73 -6.01 7.75
C ARG A 50 5.02 -7.11 6.75
N CYS A 51 5.28 -8.30 7.27
CA CYS A 51 5.32 -9.53 6.48
C CYS A 51 4.42 -10.59 7.10
N GLY A 52 3.78 -11.40 6.28
CA GLY A 52 3.00 -12.54 6.72
C GLY A 52 3.89 -13.75 6.90
N LEU A 53 3.94 -14.34 8.09
CA LEU A 53 4.73 -15.51 8.40
C LEU A 53 3.82 -16.72 8.65
N PRO A 54 4.09 -17.88 8.02
CA PRO A 54 3.35 -19.11 8.31
C PRO A 54 3.48 -19.51 9.78
N PRO A 55 2.40 -19.99 10.42
CA PRO A 55 2.42 -20.30 11.84
C PRO A 55 3.37 -21.44 12.19
N GLU A 56 3.56 -22.40 11.30
CA GLU A 56 4.50 -23.51 11.53
C GLU A 56 5.96 -23.02 11.60
N ILE A 57 6.34 -22.11 10.70
CA ILE A 57 7.68 -21.49 10.70
C ILE A 57 7.83 -20.57 11.92
N ALA A 58 6.79 -19.80 12.25
CA ALA A 58 6.84 -18.90 13.40
C ALA A 58 7.07 -19.65 14.72
N ILE A 59 6.39 -20.77 14.95
CA ILE A 59 6.59 -21.60 16.16
C ILE A 59 8.03 -22.09 16.26
N GLU A 60 8.61 -22.57 15.17
CA GLU A 60 10.00 -23.08 15.18
C GLU A 60 11.01 -21.94 15.39
N LEU A 61 10.88 -20.85 14.70
CA LEU A 61 11.79 -19.71 14.80
C LEU A 61 11.74 -19.03 16.17
N PHE A 62 10.56 -18.91 16.76
CA PHE A 62 10.35 -18.26 18.06
C PHE A 62 10.29 -19.25 19.23
N GLN A 63 10.67 -20.52 19.03
CA GLN A 63 10.52 -21.59 20.03
C GLN A 63 11.13 -21.25 21.40
N THR A 64 12.32 -20.67 21.44
CA THR A 64 12.98 -20.30 22.71
C THR A 64 12.26 -19.16 23.42
N PHE A 65 11.76 -18.19 22.68
CA PHE A 65 10.97 -17.08 23.23
C PHE A 65 9.61 -17.57 23.74
N LEU A 66 8.97 -18.51 23.03
CA LEU A 66 7.73 -19.16 23.47
C LEU A 66 7.92 -19.93 24.77
N ILE A 67 8.97 -20.77 24.87
CA ILE A 67 9.28 -21.51 26.10
C ILE A 67 9.48 -20.54 27.27
N ARG A 68 10.23 -19.45 27.05
CA ARG A 68 10.43 -18.42 28.08
C ARG A 68 9.10 -17.75 28.47
N GLY A 69 8.25 -17.44 27.49
CA GLY A 69 6.91 -16.85 27.72
C GLY A 69 6.00 -17.77 28.52
N LEU A 70 5.93 -19.07 28.18
CA LEU A 70 5.14 -20.08 28.89
C LEU A 70 5.58 -20.23 30.35
N ILE A 71 6.89 -20.26 30.62
CA ILE A 71 7.42 -20.36 31.99
C ILE A 71 7.19 -19.06 32.76
N ARG A 72 7.40 -17.89 32.14
CA ARG A 72 7.18 -16.60 32.78
C ARG A 72 5.73 -16.37 33.19
N ASN A 73 4.81 -16.83 32.36
CA ASN A 73 3.35 -16.71 32.60
C ASN A 73 2.82 -17.86 33.49
N HIS A 74 3.70 -18.69 34.06
CA HIS A 74 3.35 -19.83 34.94
C HIS A 74 2.42 -20.88 34.30
N ILE A 75 2.39 -20.96 32.98
CA ILE A 75 1.58 -21.93 32.22
C ILE A 75 2.33 -23.28 32.15
N ALA A 76 3.65 -23.24 32.00
CA ALA A 76 4.47 -24.41 32.03
C ALA A 76 5.40 -24.39 33.25
N SER A 77 5.48 -25.52 33.96
CA SER A 77 6.34 -25.65 35.14
C SER A 77 7.83 -25.83 34.80
N ASN A 78 8.13 -26.39 33.66
CA ASN A 78 9.51 -26.63 33.20
C ASN A 78 9.59 -26.66 31.66
N ILE A 79 10.82 -26.67 31.12
CA ILE A 79 11.10 -26.69 29.68
C ILE A 79 10.49 -27.92 28.99
N GLY A 80 10.46 -29.08 29.67
CA GLY A 80 9.90 -30.31 29.11
C GLY A 80 8.40 -30.18 28.83
N VAL A 81 7.65 -29.68 29.81
CA VAL A 81 6.21 -29.43 29.70
C VAL A 81 5.94 -28.38 28.62
N ALA A 82 6.67 -27.27 28.60
CA ALA A 82 6.53 -26.24 27.57
C ALA A 82 6.75 -26.81 26.16
N LYS A 83 7.75 -27.64 25.94
CA LYS A 83 8.00 -28.30 24.66
C LYS A 83 6.87 -29.28 24.26
N SER A 84 6.27 -29.98 25.24
CA SER A 84 5.13 -30.87 24.98
C SER A 84 3.91 -30.06 24.50
N GLN A 85 3.56 -29.00 25.23
CA GLN A 85 2.46 -28.10 24.86
C GLN A 85 2.66 -27.48 23.46
N ILE A 86 3.88 -27.00 23.14
CA ILE A 86 4.20 -26.47 21.82
C ILE A 86 4.00 -27.53 20.73
N ARG A 87 4.37 -28.79 20.99
CA ARG A 87 4.20 -29.90 20.04
C ARG A 87 2.72 -30.25 19.85
N GLU A 88 1.92 -30.15 20.88
CA GLU A 88 0.48 -30.42 20.87
C GLU A 88 -0.33 -29.25 20.26
N LYS A 89 0.33 -28.11 20.03
CA LYS A 89 -0.26 -26.89 19.43
C LYS A 89 -1.51 -26.39 20.20
N GLU A 90 -1.42 -26.36 21.53
CA GLU A 90 -2.51 -25.88 22.38
C GLU A 90 -2.92 -24.43 22.03
N PRO A 91 -4.20 -24.03 22.16
CA PRO A 91 -4.67 -22.70 21.80
C PRO A 91 -3.92 -21.56 22.46
N ILE A 92 -3.50 -21.75 23.73
CA ILE A 92 -2.75 -20.75 24.49
C ILE A 92 -1.41 -20.38 23.85
N ILE A 93 -0.80 -21.27 23.08
CA ILE A 93 0.47 -21.03 22.41
C ILE A 93 0.34 -19.93 21.37
N TRP A 94 -0.79 -19.86 20.68
CA TRP A 94 -1.04 -18.82 19.67
C TRP A 94 -1.11 -17.43 20.29
N GLU A 95 -1.70 -17.29 21.46
CA GLU A 95 -1.77 -16.02 22.19
C GLU A 95 -0.38 -15.56 22.61
N ILE A 96 0.42 -16.47 23.18
CA ILE A 96 1.79 -16.16 23.58
C ILE A 96 2.68 -15.89 22.36
N LEU A 97 2.48 -16.62 21.26
CA LEU A 97 3.21 -16.38 20.02
C LEU A 97 2.93 -14.97 19.48
N HIS A 98 1.67 -14.54 19.50
CA HIS A 98 1.30 -13.18 19.13
C HIS A 98 1.96 -12.13 20.04
N GLU A 99 1.98 -12.38 21.36
CA GLU A 99 2.64 -11.50 22.32
C GLU A 99 4.15 -11.39 22.04
N VAL A 100 4.81 -12.53 21.84
CA VAL A 100 6.27 -12.62 21.58
C VAL A 100 6.63 -11.96 20.25
N MET A 101 5.82 -12.16 19.21
CA MET A 101 6.07 -11.58 17.88
C MET A 101 5.83 -10.06 17.86
N ARG A 102 5.03 -9.53 18.78
CA ARG A 102 4.74 -8.12 18.84
C ARG A 102 5.99 -7.31 19.20
N GLY A 103 6.44 -6.48 18.26
CA GLY A 103 7.64 -5.66 18.44
C GLY A 103 8.96 -6.41 18.17
N HIS A 104 8.94 -7.69 17.82
CA HIS A 104 10.13 -8.45 17.47
C HIS A 104 10.29 -8.49 15.94
N PRO A 105 11.28 -7.78 15.36
CA PRO A 105 11.47 -7.76 13.91
C PRO A 105 12.03 -9.08 13.41
N VAL A 106 11.74 -9.42 12.15
CA VAL A 106 12.39 -10.50 11.42
C VAL A 106 13.11 -9.95 10.21
N LEU A 107 14.23 -10.56 9.85
CA LEU A 107 14.97 -10.20 8.65
C LEU A 107 14.59 -11.16 7.52
N LEU A 108 14.16 -10.61 6.39
CA LEU A 108 13.95 -11.36 5.15
C LEU A 108 15.14 -11.14 4.23
N ASN A 109 15.61 -12.23 3.64
CA ASN A 109 16.71 -12.23 2.69
C ASN A 109 16.36 -13.06 1.44
N ARG A 110 16.56 -12.49 0.26
CA ARG A 110 16.53 -13.24 -1.01
C ARG A 110 17.94 -13.46 -1.54
N ALA A 111 18.28 -14.69 -1.84
CA ALA A 111 19.52 -15.01 -2.53
C ALA A 111 19.32 -14.92 -4.07
N PRO A 112 20.30 -14.36 -4.83
CA PRO A 112 21.55 -13.75 -4.36
C PRO A 112 21.34 -12.33 -3.80
N THR A 113 22.04 -12.01 -2.70
CA THR A 113 22.02 -10.65 -2.14
C THR A 113 23.00 -9.77 -2.93
N LEU A 114 22.46 -8.92 -3.82
CA LEU A 114 23.27 -8.08 -4.71
C LEU A 114 23.60 -6.72 -4.09
N HIS A 115 22.75 -6.21 -3.22
CA HIS A 115 22.89 -4.91 -2.56
C HIS A 115 22.20 -4.91 -1.20
N ARG A 116 22.40 -3.85 -0.43
CA ARG A 116 21.91 -3.80 0.97
C ARG A 116 20.40 -4.01 1.13
N LEU A 117 19.58 -3.65 0.13
CA LEU A 117 18.13 -3.83 0.16
C LEU A 117 17.68 -5.28 -0.09
N GLY A 118 18.61 -6.18 -0.43
CA GLY A 118 18.35 -7.62 -0.49
C GLY A 118 18.15 -8.26 0.89
N ILE A 119 18.39 -7.51 1.98
CA ILE A 119 18.06 -7.89 3.36
C ILE A 119 17.32 -6.73 3.99
N GLN A 120 16.08 -6.95 4.41
CA GLN A 120 15.25 -5.94 5.07
C GLN A 120 14.55 -6.52 6.29
N ALA A 121 14.26 -5.66 7.26
CA ALA A 121 13.53 -6.02 8.46
C ALA A 121 12.03 -5.74 8.30
N PHE A 122 11.23 -6.62 8.85
CA PHE A 122 9.76 -6.53 8.85
C PHE A 122 9.20 -6.90 10.22
N GLN A 123 8.05 -6.33 10.54
CA GLN A 123 7.23 -6.78 11.64
C GLN A 123 6.41 -8.00 11.20
N PRO A 124 6.63 -9.20 11.78
CA PRO A 124 5.90 -10.39 11.37
C PRO A 124 4.46 -10.37 11.89
N ILE A 125 3.55 -10.88 11.07
CA ILE A 125 2.18 -11.22 11.45
C ILE A 125 1.90 -12.66 11.03
N LEU A 126 1.05 -13.36 11.77
CA LEU A 126 0.65 -14.71 11.42
C LEU A 126 -0.35 -14.67 10.27
N VAL A 127 -0.13 -15.48 9.26
CA VAL A 127 -1.03 -15.66 8.11
C VAL A 127 -1.29 -17.14 7.88
N GLU A 128 -2.49 -17.47 7.48
CA GLU A 128 -2.84 -18.84 7.10
C GLU A 128 -2.05 -19.28 5.86
N GLY A 129 -1.68 -20.55 5.81
CA GLY A 129 -0.93 -21.14 4.70
C GLY A 129 0.50 -21.53 5.09
N ARG A 130 1.34 -21.81 4.09
CA ARG A 130 2.74 -22.26 4.24
C ARG A 130 3.75 -21.34 3.57
N ALA A 131 3.28 -20.29 2.92
CA ALA A 131 4.11 -19.32 2.20
C ALA A 131 4.24 -18.01 2.99
N ILE A 132 5.35 -17.31 2.78
CA ILE A 132 5.57 -15.99 3.34
C ILE A 132 4.82 -14.98 2.48
N CYS A 133 3.94 -14.17 3.09
CA CYS A 133 3.27 -13.08 2.40
C CYS A 133 4.12 -11.81 2.43
N LEU A 134 4.33 -11.21 1.26
CA LEU A 134 5.16 -10.03 1.11
C LEU A 134 4.40 -8.95 0.33
N HIS A 135 4.57 -7.69 0.74
CA HIS A 135 3.98 -6.57 0.02
C HIS A 135 4.68 -6.38 -1.35
N PRO A 136 3.93 -6.24 -2.45
CA PRO A 136 4.53 -6.18 -3.80
C PRO A 136 5.48 -4.99 -4.01
N LEU A 137 5.29 -3.86 -3.33
CA LEU A 137 6.19 -2.69 -3.46
C LEU A 137 7.62 -2.94 -2.99
N VAL A 138 7.84 -3.85 -2.02
CA VAL A 138 9.19 -4.17 -1.54
C VAL A 138 9.93 -5.17 -2.43
N CYS A 139 9.21 -5.89 -3.30
CA CYS A 139 9.79 -6.90 -4.18
C CYS A 139 10.86 -6.34 -5.11
N LYS A 140 10.72 -5.09 -5.55
CA LYS A 140 11.73 -4.42 -6.39
C LYS A 140 13.06 -4.27 -5.66
N GLY A 141 13.07 -4.00 -4.35
CA GLY A 141 14.29 -3.97 -3.53
C GLY A 141 14.97 -5.32 -3.41
N PHE A 142 14.22 -6.40 -3.34
CA PHE A 142 14.73 -7.78 -3.31
C PHE A 142 15.05 -8.33 -4.70
N ASN A 143 14.64 -7.65 -5.77
CA ASN A 143 14.60 -8.21 -7.13
C ASN A 143 13.88 -9.57 -7.15
N ALA A 144 12.74 -9.64 -6.45
CA ALA A 144 11.94 -10.85 -6.26
C ALA A 144 10.68 -10.79 -7.11
N ASP A 145 10.25 -11.96 -7.57
CA ASP A 145 8.95 -12.17 -8.20
C ASP A 145 8.20 -13.33 -7.52
N PHE A 146 6.95 -13.53 -7.89
CA PHE A 146 6.09 -14.54 -7.26
C PHE A 146 5.94 -15.81 -8.13
N ASP A 147 6.95 -16.14 -8.89
CA ASP A 147 6.99 -17.31 -9.77
C ASP A 147 7.53 -18.59 -9.10
N GLY A 148 7.70 -18.57 -7.79
CA GLY A 148 8.24 -19.67 -6.99
C GLY A 148 9.51 -19.31 -6.24
N ASP A 149 9.87 -18.02 -6.21
CA ASP A 149 10.98 -17.52 -5.42
C ASP A 149 10.86 -17.87 -3.94
N GLN A 150 11.98 -18.13 -3.32
CA GLN A 150 12.07 -18.43 -1.90
C GLN A 150 12.89 -17.35 -1.19
N MET A 151 12.46 -17.02 0.02
CA MET A 151 13.21 -16.14 0.91
C MET A 151 13.60 -16.84 2.20
N ALA A 152 14.77 -16.47 2.71
CA ALA A 152 15.21 -16.84 4.05
C ALA A 152 14.66 -15.84 5.07
N VAL A 153 14.26 -16.36 6.23
CA VAL A 153 13.83 -15.59 7.40
C VAL A 153 14.84 -15.80 8.51
N HIS A 154 15.26 -14.72 9.15
CA HIS A 154 16.18 -14.76 10.28
C HIS A 154 15.61 -13.96 11.44
N VAL A 155 15.77 -14.45 12.66
CA VAL A 155 15.29 -13.80 13.88
C VAL A 155 16.49 -13.23 14.65
N PRO A 156 16.60 -11.90 14.82
CA PRO A 156 17.62 -11.29 15.67
C PRO A 156 17.35 -11.65 17.14
N LEU A 157 18.37 -12.15 17.86
CA LEU A 157 18.19 -12.67 19.21
C LEU A 157 18.43 -11.62 20.28
N SER A 158 19.47 -10.78 20.13
CA SER A 158 19.80 -9.76 21.11
C SER A 158 18.96 -8.51 20.95
N LEU A 159 18.79 -7.74 22.03
CA LEU A 159 18.06 -6.48 22.01
C LEU A 159 18.76 -5.44 21.12
N GLU A 160 20.09 -5.44 21.12
CA GLU A 160 20.89 -4.54 20.27
C GLU A 160 20.65 -4.85 18.80
N ALA A 161 20.65 -6.14 18.40
CA ALA A 161 20.38 -6.55 17.02
C ALA A 161 18.94 -6.23 16.61
N GLN A 162 17.96 -6.32 17.52
CA GLN A 162 16.59 -5.90 17.26
C GLN A 162 16.49 -4.39 17.07
N ALA A 163 17.18 -3.60 17.89
CA ALA A 163 17.23 -2.15 17.76
C ALA A 163 17.87 -1.73 16.42
N GLU A 164 18.99 -2.35 16.02
CA GLU A 164 19.60 -2.10 14.71
C GLU A 164 18.66 -2.48 13.56
N ALA A 165 17.98 -3.62 13.65
CA ALA A 165 16.99 -4.04 12.66
C ALA A 165 15.86 -3.00 12.51
N HIS A 166 15.35 -2.46 13.61
CA HIS A 166 14.32 -1.43 13.61
C HIS A 166 14.79 -0.09 13.04
N LEU A 167 15.97 0.36 13.44
CA LEU A 167 16.44 1.70 13.09
C LEU A 167 17.03 1.79 11.68
N LEU A 168 17.73 0.74 11.24
CA LEU A 168 18.56 0.79 10.02
C LEU A 168 18.01 -0.07 8.87
N MET A 169 17.33 -1.18 9.17
CA MET A 169 16.98 -2.19 8.17
C MET A 169 15.49 -2.28 7.87
N PHE A 170 14.64 -1.52 8.51
CA PHE A 170 13.20 -1.56 8.28
C PHE A 170 12.88 -1.15 6.83
N SER A 171 11.90 -1.82 6.23
CA SER A 171 11.49 -1.55 4.85
C SER A 171 11.05 -0.10 4.61
N THR A 172 10.45 0.53 5.62
CA THR A 172 10.00 1.92 5.56
C THR A 172 11.13 2.95 5.59
N THR A 173 12.28 2.62 6.17
CA THR A 173 13.46 3.51 6.19
C THR A 173 14.28 3.44 4.90
N ASN A 174 14.10 2.38 4.10
CA ASN A 174 14.87 2.09 2.90
C ASN A 174 14.04 2.26 1.62
N LEU A 175 13.36 3.38 1.48
CA LEU A 175 12.49 3.67 0.32
C LEU A 175 13.27 4.24 -0.88
N LEU A 176 14.45 4.82 -0.64
CA LEU A 176 15.26 5.46 -1.68
C LEU A 176 16.43 4.58 -2.09
N SER A 177 16.77 4.63 -3.37
CA SER A 177 17.96 3.97 -3.92
C SER A 177 19.22 4.61 -3.34
N PRO A 178 20.15 3.82 -2.78
CA PRO A 178 21.41 4.35 -2.25
C PRO A 178 22.34 4.89 -3.34
N THR A 179 22.11 4.55 -4.61
CA THR A 179 22.97 4.95 -5.74
C THR A 179 22.55 6.28 -6.36
N ILE A 180 21.24 6.48 -6.60
CA ILE A 180 20.71 7.61 -7.37
C ILE A 180 19.83 8.51 -6.50
N GLY A 181 19.26 7.96 -5.41
CA GLY A 181 18.28 8.66 -4.57
C GLY A 181 16.83 8.56 -5.06
N ASP A 182 16.59 7.87 -6.17
CA ASP A 182 15.24 7.66 -6.68
C ASP A 182 14.44 6.70 -5.79
N PRO A 183 13.10 6.87 -5.69
CA PRO A 183 12.25 5.96 -4.95
C PRO A 183 12.25 4.57 -5.58
N ILE A 184 12.45 3.53 -4.76
CA ILE A 184 12.44 2.14 -5.19
C ILE A 184 11.03 1.57 -5.17
N SER A 185 10.27 1.91 -4.13
CA SER A 185 8.90 1.45 -3.94
C SER A 185 7.91 2.28 -4.78
N VAL A 186 7.94 2.07 -6.10
CA VAL A 186 7.00 2.73 -7.03
C VAL A 186 5.97 1.73 -7.55
N PRO A 187 4.72 2.17 -7.78
CA PRO A 187 3.69 1.32 -8.39
C PRO A 187 4.15 0.79 -9.75
N THR A 188 3.98 -0.50 -9.97
CA THR A 188 4.35 -1.17 -11.24
C THR A 188 3.26 -2.15 -11.65
N GLN A 189 3.24 -2.54 -12.93
CA GLN A 189 2.37 -3.59 -13.46
C GLN A 189 0.89 -3.44 -13.04
N ASP A 190 0.36 -4.40 -12.32
CA ASP A 190 -1.06 -4.47 -11.90
C ASP A 190 -1.50 -3.26 -11.07
N MET A 191 -0.59 -2.65 -10.30
CA MET A 191 -0.89 -1.43 -9.54
C MET A 191 -1.15 -0.25 -10.48
N LEU A 192 -0.37 -0.10 -11.57
CA LEU A 192 -0.60 0.93 -12.58
C LEU A 192 -1.89 0.70 -13.33
N ILE A 193 -2.17 -0.56 -13.70
CA ILE A 193 -3.45 -0.92 -14.35
C ILE A 193 -4.62 -0.65 -13.40
N GLY A 194 -4.49 -1.03 -12.13
CA GLY A 194 -5.51 -0.75 -11.11
C GLY A 194 -5.77 0.74 -10.92
N LEU A 195 -4.71 1.56 -10.87
CA LEU A 195 -4.81 3.01 -10.78
C LEU A 195 -5.47 3.59 -12.03
N TYR A 196 -5.09 3.11 -13.22
CA TYR A 196 -5.71 3.53 -14.48
C TYR A 196 -7.20 3.21 -14.50
N VAL A 197 -7.61 1.99 -14.13
CA VAL A 197 -9.03 1.61 -14.07
C VAL A 197 -9.78 2.43 -13.03
N LEU A 198 -9.19 2.67 -11.85
CA LEU A 198 -9.78 3.49 -10.80
C LEU A 198 -10.03 4.94 -11.24
N THR A 199 -9.09 5.51 -12.00
CA THR A 199 -9.15 6.88 -12.47
C THR A 199 -9.74 7.04 -13.88
N SER A 200 -9.99 5.94 -14.61
CA SER A 200 -10.60 5.96 -15.93
C SER A 200 -12.09 6.29 -15.81
N GLY A 201 -12.52 7.39 -16.39
CA GLY A 201 -13.92 7.77 -16.51
C GLY A 201 -14.46 7.52 -17.92
N ASN A 202 -15.76 7.40 -18.04
CA ASN A 202 -16.41 7.30 -19.33
C ASN A 202 -16.36 8.68 -20.02
N ARG A 203 -15.31 8.92 -20.80
CA ARG A 203 -15.01 10.19 -21.49
C ARG A 203 -15.93 10.42 -22.70
N ARG A 204 -17.23 10.39 -22.50
CA ARG A 204 -18.12 11.01 -23.49
C ARG A 204 -18.07 12.49 -23.24
N GLY A 205 -17.46 13.25 -24.16
CA GLY A 205 -17.27 14.68 -24.03
C GLY A 205 -18.58 15.44 -23.73
N ILE A 206 -18.49 16.57 -23.07
CA ILE A 206 -19.62 17.44 -22.67
C ILE A 206 -20.50 17.77 -23.87
N CYS A 207 -19.92 17.90 -25.03
CA CYS A 207 -20.64 18.19 -26.29
C CYS A 207 -21.58 17.06 -26.75
N ALA A 208 -21.38 15.82 -26.29
CA ALA A 208 -22.27 14.69 -26.61
C ALA A 208 -23.58 14.70 -25.81
N ASN A 209 -23.63 15.44 -24.73
CA ASN A 209 -24.82 15.59 -23.89
C ASN A 209 -25.07 17.09 -23.65
N ARG A 210 -25.98 17.72 -24.39
CA ARG A 210 -26.42 19.09 -24.10
C ARG A 210 -26.96 19.15 -22.68
N TYR A 211 -26.20 19.80 -21.79
CA TYR A 211 -26.48 19.89 -20.37
C TYR A 211 -27.46 21.02 -20.07
N ASN A 212 -28.58 20.71 -19.42
CA ASN A 212 -29.36 21.68 -18.68
C ASN A 212 -28.87 21.74 -17.24
N TRP A 213 -27.87 22.56 -16.98
CA TRP A 213 -27.28 22.88 -15.69
C TRP A 213 -28.30 23.41 -14.66
N PHE A 214 -29.41 23.97 -15.10
CA PHE A 214 -30.42 24.62 -14.26
C PHE A 214 -31.03 23.76 -13.15
N ASN A 215 -30.94 22.44 -13.22
CA ASN A 215 -31.61 21.57 -12.26
C ASN A 215 -30.74 21.15 -11.07
N CYS A 216 -29.45 21.52 -11.00
CA CYS A 216 -28.62 21.26 -9.83
C CYS A 216 -28.93 22.18 -8.64
N ARG A 217 -29.53 23.33 -8.86
CA ARG A 217 -29.91 24.29 -7.80
C ARG A 217 -31.13 23.88 -6.98
N ASN A 218 -32.00 23.01 -7.49
CA ASN A 218 -33.33 22.78 -6.93
C ASN A 218 -33.52 21.43 -6.23
N SER A 219 -32.47 20.65 -6.02
CA SER A 219 -32.66 19.35 -5.37
C SER A 219 -32.88 19.41 -3.84
N GLN A 220 -32.79 20.59 -3.22
CA GLN A 220 -33.08 20.74 -1.79
C GLN A 220 -34.45 21.34 -1.45
N ASN A 221 -35.21 21.91 -2.40
CA ASN A 221 -36.47 22.65 -2.06
C ASN A 221 -37.61 22.54 -3.09
N GLU A 222 -37.88 21.38 -3.70
CA GLU A 222 -39.14 21.25 -4.44
C GLU A 222 -39.86 19.91 -4.22
N LYS A 223 -40.63 19.88 -3.14
CA LYS A 223 -41.99 19.37 -3.20
C LYS A 223 -42.82 20.50 -3.86
N MET A 224 -43.09 20.41 -5.18
CA MET A 224 -44.36 20.86 -5.74
C MET A 224 -44.37 20.89 -7.27
N SER A 225 -45.52 20.48 -7.74
CA SER A 225 -46.15 20.56 -9.07
C SER A 225 -45.72 19.57 -10.15
N ASN A 226 -46.31 18.38 -10.07
CA ASN A 226 -46.73 17.59 -11.24
C ASN A 226 -47.62 18.46 -12.15
N ASN A 227 -47.23 18.74 -13.39
CA ASN A 227 -48.17 18.74 -14.52
C ASN A 227 -47.62 19.19 -15.89
N ASN A 228 -46.33 19.47 -16.10
CA ASN A 228 -45.88 19.92 -17.44
C ASN A 228 -44.69 19.13 -18.06
N PHE A 229 -44.46 17.88 -17.65
CA PHE A 229 -43.29 17.11 -18.12
C PHE A 229 -43.62 15.99 -19.12
N LYS A 230 -44.75 16.00 -19.81
CA LYS A 230 -45.12 14.90 -20.74
C LYS A 230 -44.44 14.95 -22.12
N ASN A 231 -43.65 15.95 -22.48
CA ASN A 231 -43.13 16.11 -23.84
C ASN A 231 -41.60 16.04 -24.01
N LEU A 232 -40.84 15.56 -23.04
CA LEU A 232 -39.39 15.38 -23.20
C LEU A 232 -38.99 13.90 -23.21
N LYS A 233 -39.37 13.21 -24.29
CA LYS A 233 -39.09 11.78 -24.54
C LYS A 233 -37.61 11.47 -24.84
N TYR A 234 -36.69 12.44 -24.70
CA TYR A 234 -35.26 12.32 -24.96
C TYR A 234 -34.41 12.86 -23.81
N MET A 235 -34.82 12.66 -22.55
CA MET A 235 -33.91 12.93 -21.41
C MET A 235 -32.90 11.83 -21.30
N LYS A 236 -31.70 12.02 -21.90
CA LYS A 236 -30.49 11.28 -21.54
C LYS A 236 -30.27 11.44 -20.02
N LYS A 237 -29.88 10.38 -19.33
CA LYS A 237 -29.59 10.34 -17.87
C LYS A 237 -28.76 11.58 -17.49
N LYS A 238 -29.30 12.47 -16.64
CA LYS A 238 -28.57 13.63 -16.12
C LYS A 238 -27.48 13.10 -15.20
N GLU A 239 -26.26 13.58 -15.38
CA GLU A 239 -25.18 13.31 -14.45
C GLU A 239 -25.49 14.04 -13.14
N PRO A 240 -25.33 13.39 -11.96
CA PRO A 240 -25.58 14.03 -10.68
C PRO A 240 -24.56 15.11 -10.38
N CYS A 241 -24.94 16.08 -9.54
CA CYS A 241 -24.07 17.16 -9.09
C CYS A 241 -23.99 17.15 -7.56
N PHE A 242 -22.77 17.24 -7.02
CA PHE A 242 -22.50 17.25 -5.60
C PHE A 242 -21.79 18.54 -5.18
N CYS A 243 -22.16 19.03 -4.00
CA CYS A 243 -21.51 20.22 -3.43
C CYS A 243 -20.18 19.88 -2.74
N ASN A 244 -20.05 18.67 -2.19
CA ASN A 244 -18.87 18.23 -1.43
C ASN A 244 -18.44 16.82 -1.85
N SER A 245 -17.17 16.52 -1.69
CA SER A 245 -16.61 15.18 -1.93
C SER A 245 -17.24 14.13 -1.01
N TYR A 246 -17.58 14.50 0.22
CA TYR A 246 -18.24 13.63 1.19
C TYR A 246 -19.64 13.18 0.73
N ASP A 247 -20.41 14.09 0.14
CA ASP A 247 -21.75 13.78 -0.38
C ASP A 247 -21.66 12.77 -1.53
N ALA A 248 -20.68 12.95 -2.42
CA ALA A 248 -20.43 12.03 -3.52
C ALA A 248 -20.02 10.63 -3.01
N ILE A 249 -19.13 10.54 -2.03
CA ILE A 249 -18.73 9.27 -1.41
C ILE A 249 -19.90 8.63 -0.66
N GLY A 250 -20.73 9.44 0.02
CA GLY A 250 -21.96 8.99 0.66
C GLY A 250 -22.95 8.38 -0.34
N ALA A 251 -23.13 9.00 -1.50
CA ALA A 251 -23.98 8.49 -2.59
C ALA A 251 -23.43 7.17 -3.17
N TYR A 252 -22.11 7.03 -3.27
CA TYR A 252 -21.48 5.78 -3.67
C TYR A 252 -21.71 4.66 -2.64
N ARG A 253 -21.51 4.93 -1.35
CA ARG A 253 -21.78 3.98 -0.26
C ARG A 253 -23.25 3.53 -0.25
N GLN A 254 -24.17 4.41 -0.61
CA GLN A 254 -25.60 4.11 -0.78
C GLN A 254 -25.93 3.41 -2.11
N LYS A 255 -24.91 3.07 -2.93
CA LYS A 255 -25.07 2.43 -4.26
C LYS A 255 -25.93 3.23 -5.25
N ARG A 256 -26.01 4.56 -5.09
CA ARG A 256 -26.73 5.46 -6.02
C ARG A 256 -25.92 5.76 -7.27
N ILE A 257 -24.59 5.75 -7.16
CA ILE A 257 -23.62 5.96 -8.24
C ILE A 257 -22.57 4.86 -8.22
N ASN A 258 -22.03 4.53 -9.39
CA ASN A 258 -20.94 3.55 -9.52
C ASN A 258 -19.58 4.25 -9.49
N LEU A 259 -18.50 3.48 -9.34
CA LEU A 259 -17.13 3.96 -9.24
C LEU A 259 -16.69 4.77 -10.48
N ASP A 260 -17.11 4.34 -11.66
CA ASP A 260 -16.81 4.89 -13.00
C ASP A 260 -17.83 5.92 -13.49
N SER A 261 -18.93 6.13 -12.73
CA SER A 261 -20.00 7.05 -13.12
C SER A 261 -19.52 8.50 -13.06
N PRO A 262 -19.59 9.25 -14.16
CA PRO A 262 -19.23 10.66 -14.15
C PRO A 262 -20.28 11.49 -13.42
N PHE A 263 -19.81 12.47 -12.68
CA PHE A 263 -20.64 13.47 -12.00
C PHE A 263 -19.91 14.80 -11.88
N TRP A 264 -20.67 15.85 -11.52
CA TRP A 264 -20.14 17.18 -11.31
C TRP A 264 -19.92 17.43 -9.82
N LEU A 265 -18.71 17.88 -9.48
CA LEU A 265 -18.33 18.25 -8.12
C LEU A 265 -17.99 19.73 -8.05
N ARG A 266 -18.55 20.43 -7.08
CA ARG A 266 -18.15 21.79 -6.77
C ARG A 266 -16.73 21.79 -6.20
N TRP A 267 -15.82 22.53 -6.87
CA TRP A 267 -14.42 22.62 -6.52
C TRP A 267 -14.13 23.90 -5.74
N GLN A 268 -13.15 23.86 -4.83
CA GLN A 268 -12.77 25.04 -4.06
C GLN A 268 -11.91 25.96 -4.92
N ILE A 269 -12.18 27.27 -4.86
CA ILE A 269 -11.56 28.28 -5.73
C ILE A 269 -10.03 28.39 -5.48
N HIS A 270 -9.58 28.05 -4.28
CA HIS A 270 -8.17 28.14 -3.90
C HIS A 270 -7.29 26.99 -4.42
N GLN A 271 -7.89 25.94 -4.96
CA GLN A 271 -7.15 24.80 -5.48
C GLN A 271 -6.86 25.02 -6.98
N CYS A 272 -5.59 24.81 -7.35
CA CYS A 272 -5.17 24.98 -8.74
C CYS A 272 -5.82 23.92 -9.64
N ILE A 273 -6.37 24.38 -10.77
CA ILE A 273 -6.88 23.50 -11.81
C ILE A 273 -5.88 23.50 -12.94
N MET A 274 -5.26 22.36 -13.20
CA MET A 274 -4.46 22.16 -14.40
C MET A 274 -5.39 21.94 -15.57
N SER A 275 -5.54 22.98 -16.38
CA SER A 275 -6.36 22.94 -17.60
C SER A 275 -5.52 22.57 -18.80
N SER A 276 -6.00 21.64 -19.61
CA SER A 276 -5.42 21.34 -20.92
C SER A 276 -5.76 22.39 -22.00
N ARG A 277 -6.73 23.25 -21.75
CA ARG A 277 -7.18 24.30 -22.69
C ARG A 277 -7.34 25.65 -22.01
N GLU A 278 -6.78 26.68 -22.62
CA GLU A 278 -6.90 28.08 -22.17
C GLU A 278 -8.19 28.75 -22.61
N VAL A 279 -8.85 28.24 -23.65
CA VAL A 279 -10.03 28.84 -24.24
C VAL A 279 -11.27 27.97 -23.95
N PRO A 280 -12.40 28.56 -23.47
CA PRO A 280 -13.64 27.84 -23.25
C PRO A 280 -14.23 27.32 -24.56
N ILE A 281 -14.87 26.15 -24.52
CA ILE A 281 -15.55 25.54 -25.66
C ILE A 281 -16.85 26.31 -25.96
N GLU A 282 -17.61 26.62 -24.92
CA GLU A 282 -18.89 27.34 -25.01
C GLU A 282 -19.01 28.35 -23.87
N VAL A 283 -19.65 29.48 -24.14
CA VAL A 283 -19.99 30.52 -23.14
C VAL A 283 -21.50 30.78 -23.20
N HIS A 284 -22.15 30.58 -22.07
CA HIS A 284 -23.59 30.80 -21.94
C HIS A 284 -23.87 31.93 -20.96
N TYR A 285 -24.68 32.92 -21.40
CA TYR A 285 -25.09 34.06 -20.57
C TYR A 285 -26.46 33.80 -19.93
N GLU A 286 -26.59 34.10 -18.65
CA GLU A 286 -27.85 34.04 -17.89
C GLU A 286 -28.50 35.41 -17.78
N SER A 287 -29.84 35.43 -17.62
CA SER A 287 -30.64 36.65 -17.53
C SER A 287 -30.30 37.54 -16.34
N PHE A 288 -29.61 37.00 -15.30
CA PHE A 288 -29.27 37.69 -14.05
C PHE A 288 -27.80 38.14 -13.95
N GLY A 289 -27.11 38.26 -15.07
CA GLY A 289 -25.77 38.83 -15.10
C GLY A 289 -24.66 37.88 -14.61
N THR A 290 -24.89 36.61 -14.68
CA THR A 290 -23.88 35.56 -14.56
C THR A 290 -23.71 34.88 -15.90
N TYR A 291 -22.51 34.38 -16.18
CA TYR A 291 -22.24 33.57 -17.35
C TYR A 291 -21.41 32.35 -16.99
N TYR A 292 -21.56 31.30 -17.81
CA TYR A 292 -20.82 30.07 -17.64
C TYR A 292 -19.82 29.89 -18.76
N GLU A 293 -18.62 29.55 -18.42
CA GLU A 293 -17.58 29.10 -19.34
C GLU A 293 -17.47 27.58 -19.20
N ILE A 294 -17.73 26.86 -20.29
CA ILE A 294 -17.68 25.41 -20.34
C ILE A 294 -16.36 25.02 -20.99
N TYR A 295 -15.55 24.28 -20.25
CA TYR A 295 -14.36 23.63 -20.71
C TYR A 295 -14.61 22.11 -20.82
N GLU A 296 -13.60 21.33 -21.21
CA GLU A 296 -13.78 19.91 -21.49
C GLU A 296 -14.22 19.10 -20.25
N ASP A 297 -13.57 19.35 -19.11
CA ASP A 297 -13.79 18.62 -17.87
C ASP A 297 -14.18 19.53 -16.69
N TYR A 298 -14.35 20.81 -16.89
CA TYR A 298 -14.77 21.74 -15.85
C TYR A 298 -15.63 22.89 -16.39
N LEU A 299 -16.35 23.50 -15.49
CA LEU A 299 -17.27 24.62 -15.75
C LEU A 299 -16.99 25.72 -14.73
N VAL A 300 -16.84 26.95 -15.22
CA VAL A 300 -16.62 28.13 -14.39
C VAL A 300 -17.83 29.04 -14.46
N ILE A 301 -18.36 29.40 -13.30
CA ILE A 301 -19.44 30.41 -13.20
C ILE A 301 -18.80 31.72 -12.81
N ARG A 302 -19.00 32.75 -13.65
CA ARG A 302 -18.49 34.10 -13.43
C ARG A 302 -19.60 35.11 -13.25
N SER A 303 -19.31 36.17 -12.51
CA SER A 303 -20.11 37.39 -12.43
C SER A 303 -19.85 38.25 -13.67
N ILE A 304 -20.72 39.25 -13.94
CA ILE A 304 -20.50 40.31 -14.98
C ILE A 304 -19.13 40.98 -14.80
N LYS A 305 -18.66 41.13 -13.56
CA LYS A 305 -17.34 41.68 -13.24
C LYS A 305 -16.18 40.70 -13.51
N LYS A 306 -16.43 39.59 -14.20
CA LYS A 306 -15.48 38.51 -14.48
C LYS A 306 -14.95 37.78 -13.24
N GLU A 307 -15.49 38.01 -12.04
CA GLU A 307 -15.11 37.33 -10.82
C GLU A 307 -15.64 35.88 -10.83
N ILE A 308 -14.80 34.94 -10.43
CA ILE A 308 -15.15 33.50 -10.34
C ILE A 308 -16.06 33.32 -9.11
N ARG A 309 -17.30 32.86 -9.30
CA ARG A 309 -18.20 32.51 -8.20
C ARG A 309 -18.11 31.06 -7.79
N CYS A 310 -18.11 30.17 -8.76
CA CYS A 310 -18.02 28.72 -8.49
C CYS A 310 -17.31 28.03 -9.65
N ILE A 311 -16.62 26.95 -9.32
CA ILE A 311 -16.01 26.04 -10.27
C ILE A 311 -16.62 24.68 -10.04
N TYR A 312 -16.94 23.96 -11.10
CA TYR A 312 -17.40 22.59 -11.05
C TYR A 312 -16.53 21.74 -11.96
N ILE A 313 -16.08 20.60 -11.44
CA ILE A 313 -15.23 19.65 -12.16
C ILE A 313 -16.04 18.40 -12.44
N ARG A 314 -15.95 17.89 -13.65
CA ARG A 314 -16.50 16.59 -14.04
C ARG A 314 -15.52 15.50 -13.66
N THR A 315 -15.91 14.63 -12.76
CA THR A 315 -15.03 13.64 -12.18
C THR A 315 -15.77 12.33 -11.88
N THR A 316 -15.04 11.33 -11.37
CA THR A 316 -15.57 10.05 -10.91
C THR A 316 -15.23 9.83 -9.44
N ILE A 317 -15.91 8.87 -8.79
CA ILE A 317 -15.62 8.52 -7.39
C ILE A 317 -14.19 8.03 -7.22
N GLY A 318 -13.66 7.28 -8.20
CA GLY A 318 -12.28 6.80 -8.15
C GLY A 318 -11.26 7.91 -8.05
N HIS A 319 -11.43 9.00 -8.85
CA HIS A 319 -10.56 10.17 -8.76
C HIS A 319 -10.63 10.87 -7.40
N ILE A 320 -11.85 11.06 -6.88
CA ILE A 320 -12.02 11.74 -5.58
C ILE A 320 -11.44 10.91 -4.45
N SER A 321 -11.68 9.60 -4.44
CA SER A 321 -11.13 8.72 -3.41
C SER A 321 -9.61 8.75 -3.40
N PHE A 322 -8.99 8.65 -4.57
CA PHE A 322 -7.53 8.70 -4.72
C PHE A 322 -6.96 10.07 -4.30
N TYR A 323 -7.59 11.15 -4.73
CA TYR A 323 -7.19 12.52 -4.34
C TYR A 323 -7.25 12.72 -2.82
N ARG A 324 -8.31 12.24 -2.18
CA ARG A 324 -8.46 12.33 -0.72
C ARG A 324 -7.40 11.54 0.05
N GLU A 325 -7.09 10.33 -0.39
CA GLU A 325 -6.03 9.53 0.24
C GLU A 325 -4.68 10.26 0.17
N ILE A 326 -4.37 10.90 -0.96
CA ILE A 326 -3.16 11.72 -1.10
C ILE A 326 -3.22 12.94 -0.17
N GLU A 327 -4.35 13.66 -0.14
CA GLU A 327 -4.52 14.85 0.70
C GLU A 327 -4.41 14.51 2.19
N GLU A 328 -5.05 13.43 2.64
CA GLU A 328 -4.96 12.94 4.02
C GLU A 328 -3.53 12.53 4.40
N ALA A 329 -2.80 11.89 3.49
CA ALA A 329 -1.41 11.54 3.70
C ALA A 329 -0.54 12.79 3.87
N ILE A 330 -0.68 13.79 2.99
CA ILE A 330 0.10 15.05 3.05
C ILE A 330 -0.23 15.83 4.33
N GLN A 331 -1.52 15.94 4.69
CA GLN A 331 -1.93 16.64 5.92
C GLN A 331 -1.46 15.91 7.19
N GLY A 332 -1.38 14.59 7.17
CA GLY A 332 -0.82 13.78 8.25
C GLY A 332 0.65 14.12 8.53
N PHE A 333 1.45 14.32 7.48
CA PHE A 333 2.85 14.74 7.60
C PHE A 333 2.97 16.16 8.20
N SER A 334 2.18 17.12 7.73
CA SER A 334 2.22 18.49 8.23
C SER A 334 1.82 18.63 9.71
N ARG A 335 0.94 17.75 10.21
CA ARG A 335 0.58 17.69 11.63
C ARG A 335 1.65 17.05 12.51
N ALA A 336 2.39 16.08 11.98
CA ALA A 336 3.50 15.47 12.69
C ALA A 336 4.65 16.45 12.93
N ASP A 337 4.96 17.30 11.94
CA ASP A 337 6.00 18.32 12.06
C ASP A 337 5.64 19.43 13.04
N SER A 338 4.35 19.76 13.21
CA SER A 338 3.90 20.76 14.16
C SER A 338 3.90 20.28 15.63
N SER A 339 3.96 18.97 15.88
CA SER A 339 4.03 18.40 17.23
C SER A 339 5.45 18.29 17.80
N TYR A 340 6.49 18.54 16.99
CA TYR A 340 7.89 18.58 17.42
C TYR A 340 8.43 20.00 17.70
N SER A 341 7.58 21.04 17.61
CA SER A 341 7.95 22.43 17.92
C SER A 341 7.34 22.92 19.23
N ILE A 342 7.55 22.16 20.33
CA ILE A 342 7.38 22.62 21.72
C ILE A 342 8.55 22.10 22.53
#